data_e08a32830b138d25fc84e51daab86b7a
#
_entry.id   e08a32830b138d25fc84e51daab86b7a
#
_cell.length_a   1.000
_cell.length_b   1.000
_cell.length_c   1.000
_cell.angle_alpha   90.00
_cell.angle_beta   90.00
_cell.angle_gamma   90.00
#
_symmetry.space_group_name_H-M   'P 1'
#
loop_
_entity.id
_entity.type
_entity.pdbx_description
1 polymer ?
#
loop_
_entity_poly.entity_id
_entity_poly.type
_entity_poly.pdbx_seq_one_letter_code
_entity_poly.pdbx_strand_id
1 'polypeptide(L)'
;MPDGWTDIGDWVDEKGKKHKAADSPRYKALGNGIALPFWEWLLGRISVQYDRSATLGSLFDGIASFPLAWSKFNGKENCLWSSEIEQFPIAVAKKHFPDTEE
;
A
#
# COMPACT_ATOMS: atom_id res chain seq x y z
N MET A 1 3.34 -9.48 -4.88
CA MET A 1 2.26 -8.48 -5.08
C MET A 1 1.15 -9.16 -5.85
N PRO A 2 -0.10 -9.11 -5.38
CA PRO A 2 -1.21 -9.71 -6.11
C PRO A 2 -1.37 -9.13 -7.51
N ASP A 3 -1.81 -9.94 -8.45
CA ASP A 3 -2.09 -9.48 -9.82
C ASP A 3 -3.17 -8.39 -9.80
N GLY A 4 -2.98 -7.36 -10.62
CA GLY A 4 -3.92 -6.25 -10.73
C GLY A 4 -3.93 -5.27 -9.56
N TRP A 5 -2.99 -5.37 -8.62
CA TRP A 5 -2.92 -4.46 -7.47
C TRP A 5 -2.91 -2.98 -7.88
N THR A 6 -2.15 -2.65 -8.92
CA THR A 6 -2.05 -1.28 -9.43
C THR A 6 -3.05 -0.95 -10.52
N ASP A 7 -3.90 -1.90 -10.94
CA ASP A 7 -4.92 -1.68 -11.96
C ASP A 7 -6.19 -1.15 -11.31
N ILE A 8 -6.21 0.14 -11.03
CA ILE A 8 -7.33 0.81 -10.37
C ILE A 8 -8.30 1.48 -11.37
N GLY A 9 -8.02 1.37 -12.67
CA GLY A 9 -8.80 2.04 -13.70
C GLY A 9 -8.59 3.55 -13.69
N ASP A 10 -9.60 4.30 -14.09
CA ASP A 10 -9.55 5.76 -14.03
C ASP A 10 -9.63 6.21 -12.56
N TRP A 11 -8.92 7.28 -12.23
CA TRP A 11 -8.85 7.76 -10.85
C TRP A 11 -8.85 9.29 -10.79
N VAL A 12 -9.12 9.83 -9.60
CA VAL A 12 -9.22 11.26 -9.36
C VAL A 12 -8.17 11.67 -8.32
N ASP A 13 -7.43 12.74 -8.56
CA ASP A 13 -6.45 13.26 -7.63
C ASP A 13 -7.08 14.18 -6.56
N GLU A 14 -6.27 14.67 -5.63
CA GLU A 14 -6.74 15.57 -4.56
C GLU A 14 -7.34 16.88 -5.07
N LYS A 15 -6.93 17.29 -6.25
CA LYS A 15 -7.42 18.52 -6.89
C LYS A 15 -8.71 18.28 -7.68
N GLY A 16 -9.22 17.07 -7.69
CA GLY A 16 -10.41 16.70 -8.43
C GLY A 16 -10.18 16.44 -9.92
N LYS A 17 -8.93 16.43 -10.38
CA LYS A 17 -8.61 16.16 -11.77
C LYS A 17 -8.71 14.66 -12.04
N LYS A 18 -9.45 14.29 -13.08
CA LYS A 18 -9.60 12.91 -13.50
C LYS A 18 -8.39 12.46 -14.32
N HIS A 19 -7.90 11.28 -14.03
CA HIS A 19 -6.81 10.62 -14.76
C HIS A 19 -7.31 9.31 -15.34
N LYS A 20 -6.93 9.06 -16.61
CA LYS A 20 -7.27 7.80 -17.26
C LYS A 20 -6.32 6.69 -16.83
N ALA A 21 -6.80 5.46 -16.85
CA ALA A 21 -5.98 4.30 -16.62
C ALA A 21 -4.82 4.27 -17.63
N ALA A 22 -3.60 4.06 -17.14
CA ALA A 22 -2.40 3.97 -17.98
C ALA A 22 -1.40 3.02 -17.32
N ASP A 23 -0.58 2.36 -18.14
CA ASP A 23 0.41 1.41 -17.63
C ASP A 23 1.68 2.07 -17.11
N SER A 24 2.05 3.23 -17.65
CA SER A 24 3.28 3.91 -17.26
C SER A 24 3.36 4.26 -15.77
N PRO A 25 2.34 4.89 -15.15
CA PRO A 25 2.35 5.10 -13.69
C PRO A 25 2.39 3.80 -12.90
N ARG A 26 1.74 2.73 -13.41
CA ARG A 26 1.74 1.42 -12.75
C ARG A 26 3.15 0.84 -12.70
N TYR A 27 3.87 0.84 -13.83
CA TYR A 27 5.23 0.31 -13.91
C TYR A 27 6.20 1.12 -13.08
N LYS A 28 6.07 2.45 -13.07
CA LYS A 28 6.89 3.32 -12.23
C LYS A 28 6.68 3.01 -10.74
N ALA A 29 5.43 2.89 -10.32
CA ALA A 29 5.10 2.59 -8.93
C ALA A 29 5.61 1.22 -8.49
N LEU A 30 5.48 0.20 -9.34
CA LEU A 30 5.99 -1.14 -9.06
C LEU A 30 7.52 -1.17 -9.02
N GLY A 31 8.18 -0.43 -9.92
CA GLY A 31 9.64 -0.35 -9.96
C GLY A 31 10.24 0.37 -8.75
N ASN A 32 9.51 1.31 -8.18
CA ASN A 32 9.93 2.04 -6.98
C ASN A 32 9.55 1.32 -5.68
N GLY A 33 8.85 0.20 -5.78
CA GLY A 33 8.39 -0.56 -4.63
C GLY A 33 9.47 -1.39 -3.93
N ILE A 34 9.14 -1.90 -2.75
CA ILE A 34 10.03 -2.77 -1.98
C ILE A 34 10.00 -4.20 -2.51
N ALA A 35 11.04 -4.97 -2.18
CA ALA A 35 11.10 -6.40 -2.51
C ALA A 35 10.16 -7.16 -1.59
N LEU A 36 8.90 -7.30 -1.99
CA LEU A 36 7.81 -7.79 -1.15
C LEU A 36 8.06 -9.18 -0.52
N PRO A 37 8.55 -10.21 -1.25
CA PRO A 37 8.78 -11.51 -0.62
C PRO A 37 9.76 -11.47 0.55
N PHE A 38 10.82 -10.68 0.44
CA PHE A 38 11.79 -10.50 1.54
C PHE A 38 11.12 -9.84 2.75
N TRP A 39 10.35 -8.77 2.51
CA TRP A 39 9.68 -8.04 3.58
C TRP A 39 8.54 -8.86 4.21
N GLU A 40 7.84 -9.67 3.43
CA GLU A 40 6.85 -10.60 4.00
C GLU A 40 7.50 -11.57 4.98
N TRP A 41 8.64 -12.15 4.61
CA TRP A 41 9.38 -13.04 5.49
C TRP A 41 9.81 -12.34 6.77
N LEU A 42 10.39 -11.16 6.65
CA LEU A 42 10.88 -10.37 7.79
C LEU A 42 9.74 -9.94 8.71
N LEU A 43 8.66 -9.43 8.15
CA LEU A 43 7.51 -8.97 8.93
C LEU A 43 6.80 -10.12 9.64
N GLY A 44 6.77 -11.29 9.03
CA GLY A 44 6.25 -12.49 9.70
C GLY A 44 7.05 -12.83 10.94
N ARG A 45 8.36 -12.75 10.86
CA ARG A 45 9.23 -13.00 12.01
C ARG A 45 9.07 -11.94 13.10
N ILE A 46 8.90 -10.68 12.72
CA ILE A 46 8.65 -9.59 13.68
C ILE A 46 7.30 -9.78 14.36
N SER A 47 6.28 -10.12 13.58
CA SER A 47 4.89 -10.22 14.09
C SER A 47 4.72 -11.31 15.15
N VAL A 48 5.50 -12.39 15.10
CA VAL A 48 5.41 -13.46 16.12
C VAL A 48 5.93 -13.04 17.48
N GLN A 49 6.59 -11.87 17.58
CA GLN A 49 7.06 -11.33 18.87
C GLN A 49 5.95 -10.63 19.66
N TYR A 50 4.81 -10.38 19.06
CA TYR A 50 3.69 -9.69 19.71
C TYR A 50 2.65 -10.67 20.22
N ASP A 51 2.09 -10.39 21.41
CA ASP A 51 1.02 -11.19 22.00
C ASP A 51 -0.33 -11.00 21.29
N ARG A 52 -0.45 -9.98 20.44
CA ARG A 52 -1.67 -9.62 19.73
C ARG A 52 -1.30 -8.97 18.39
N SER A 53 -2.29 -8.78 17.53
CA SER A 53 -2.10 -8.06 16.27
C SER A 53 -1.58 -6.64 16.52
N ALA A 54 -0.52 -6.27 15.82
CA ALA A 54 0.11 -4.96 15.97
C ALA A 54 -0.43 -3.98 14.93
N THR A 55 -0.47 -2.69 15.30
CA THR A 55 -0.85 -1.62 14.38
C THR A 55 0.33 -1.13 13.57
N LEU A 56 0.06 -0.50 12.43
CA LEU A 56 1.06 0.00 11.50
C LEU A 56 0.80 1.46 11.14
N GLY A 57 1.87 2.26 11.20
CA GLY A 57 1.95 3.55 10.54
C GLY A 57 3.07 3.48 9.50
N SER A 58 2.81 3.92 8.28
CA SER A 58 3.74 3.78 7.16
C SER A 58 4.16 5.14 6.58
N LEU A 59 5.46 5.36 6.44
CA LEU A 59 6.03 6.53 5.79
C LEU A 59 6.50 6.16 4.37
N PHE A 60 6.36 7.09 3.43
CA PHE A 60 6.74 6.89 2.04
C PHE A 60 6.11 5.61 1.46
N ASP A 61 4.80 5.50 1.65
CA ASP A 61 4.06 4.25 1.51
C ASP A 61 4.03 3.68 0.08
N GLY A 62 4.13 4.54 -0.93
CA GLY A 62 4.00 4.11 -2.31
C GLY A 62 2.63 3.52 -2.59
N ILE A 63 2.61 2.35 -3.21
CA ILE A 63 1.38 1.64 -3.57
C ILE A 63 0.86 0.71 -2.46
N ALA A 64 1.20 1.01 -1.21
CA ALA A 64 0.78 0.24 -0.04
C ALA A 64 1.37 -1.19 0.02
N SER A 65 2.61 -1.36 -0.45
CA SER A 65 3.28 -2.67 -0.40
C SER A 65 3.55 -3.12 1.04
N PHE A 66 4.00 -2.20 1.89
CA PHE A 66 4.29 -2.50 3.29
C PHE A 66 3.01 -2.78 4.08
N PRO A 67 1.94 -1.96 3.98
CA PRO A 67 0.64 -2.31 4.56
C PRO A 67 0.11 -3.65 4.08
N LEU A 68 0.28 -3.99 2.80
CA LEU A 68 -0.12 -5.30 2.28
C LEU A 68 0.61 -6.43 3.00
N ALA A 69 1.94 -6.33 3.11
CA ALA A 69 2.74 -7.36 3.78
C ALA A 69 2.39 -7.46 5.27
N TRP A 70 2.20 -6.33 5.94
CA TRP A 70 1.82 -6.29 7.35
C TRP A 70 0.43 -6.88 7.59
N SER A 71 -0.53 -6.61 6.69
CA SER A 71 -1.90 -7.08 6.84
C SER A 71 -2.03 -8.60 6.77
N LYS A 72 -1.10 -9.29 6.13
CA LYS A 72 -1.08 -10.76 6.08
C LYS A 72 -0.90 -11.40 7.45
N PHE A 73 -0.25 -10.69 8.38
CA PHE A 73 0.04 -11.20 9.72
C PHE A 73 -0.78 -10.52 10.81
N ASN A 74 -1.21 -9.28 10.60
CA ASN A 74 -1.84 -8.46 11.64
C ASN A 74 -3.23 -7.94 11.28
N GLY A 75 -3.73 -8.21 10.07
CA GLY A 75 -5.03 -7.76 9.61
C GLY A 75 -5.01 -6.36 9.01
N LYS A 76 -5.91 -6.12 8.06
CA LYS A 76 -6.02 -4.86 7.32
C LYS A 76 -6.42 -3.68 8.21
N GLU A 77 -7.26 -3.93 9.19
CA GLU A 77 -7.77 -2.93 10.14
C GLU A 77 -6.66 -2.34 11.03
N ASN A 78 -5.52 -2.99 11.11
CA ASN A 78 -4.40 -2.52 11.92
C ASN A 78 -3.45 -1.60 11.16
N CYS A 79 -3.68 -1.34 9.87
CA CYS A 79 -2.96 -0.33 9.11
C CYS A 79 -3.64 1.02 9.35
N LEU A 80 -3.16 1.78 10.32
CA LEU A 80 -3.86 2.97 10.83
C LEU A 80 -3.64 4.21 9.99
N TRP A 81 -2.42 4.43 9.53
CA TRP A 81 -2.13 5.60 8.71
C TRP A 81 -0.94 5.33 7.79
N SER A 82 -0.88 6.10 6.70
CA SER A 82 0.25 6.07 5.79
C SER A 82 0.55 7.48 5.27
N SER A 83 1.73 7.68 4.74
CA SER A 83 2.15 8.96 4.19
C SER A 83 2.79 8.74 2.83
N GLU A 84 2.25 9.40 1.83
CA GLU A 84 2.76 9.39 0.47
C GLU A 84 2.44 10.72 -0.20
N ILE A 85 3.33 11.20 -1.03
CA ILE A 85 3.21 12.51 -1.67
C ILE A 85 2.72 12.41 -3.12
N GLU A 86 3.04 11.34 -3.83
CA GLU A 86 2.63 11.17 -5.21
C GLU A 86 1.17 10.71 -5.34
N GLN A 87 0.44 11.30 -6.29
CA GLN A 87 -1.01 11.11 -6.39
C GLN A 87 -1.42 9.71 -6.83
N PHE A 88 -0.72 9.10 -7.79
CA PHE A 88 -1.10 7.77 -8.25
C PHE A 88 -0.91 6.70 -7.18
N PRO A 89 0.23 6.63 -6.47
CA PRO A 89 0.36 5.71 -5.35
C PRO A 89 -0.70 5.91 -4.26
N ILE A 90 -1.06 7.16 -3.94
CA ILE A 90 -2.13 7.44 -2.99
C ILE A 90 -3.46 6.84 -3.46
N ALA A 91 -3.79 6.98 -4.75
CA ALA A 91 -5.03 6.43 -5.31
C ALA A 91 -5.05 4.90 -5.21
N VAL A 92 -3.93 4.22 -5.48
CA VAL A 92 -3.82 2.76 -5.32
C VAL A 92 -4.03 2.36 -3.86
N ALA A 93 -3.36 3.04 -2.94
CA ALA A 93 -3.46 2.75 -1.51
C ALA A 93 -4.89 2.94 -0.99
N LYS A 94 -5.57 4.00 -1.39
CA LYS A 94 -6.95 4.26 -0.98
C LYS A 94 -7.93 3.20 -1.48
N LYS A 95 -7.69 2.65 -2.67
CA LYS A 95 -8.53 1.56 -3.18
C LYS A 95 -8.44 0.31 -2.32
N HIS A 96 -7.24 -0.03 -1.87
CA HIS A 96 -7.00 -1.28 -1.14
C HIS A 96 -7.12 -1.12 0.39
N PHE A 97 -6.88 0.07 0.91
CA PHE A 97 -6.93 0.38 2.34
C PHE A 97 -7.76 1.66 2.58
N PRO A 98 -9.07 1.64 2.33
CA PRO A 98 -9.91 2.84 2.42
C PRO A 98 -10.00 3.42 3.83
N ASP A 99 -9.82 2.60 4.87
CA ASP A 99 -9.93 3.03 6.26
C ASP A 99 -8.62 3.56 6.85
N THR A 100 -7.52 3.47 6.10
CA THR A 100 -6.21 3.98 6.53
C THR A 100 -6.15 5.49 6.28
N GLU A 101 -5.74 6.25 7.29
CA GLU A 101 -5.55 7.70 7.17
C GLU A 101 -4.31 8.00 6.34
N GLU A 102 -4.46 8.86 5.33
CA GLU A 102 -3.37 9.29 4.46
C GLU A 102 -2.78 10.64 4.89
#